data_016fead5c202c2cb14f8bc61bee91694
#
_entry.id   016fead5c202c2cb14f8bc61bee91694
#
_cell.length_a   1.000
_cell.length_b   1.000
_cell.length_c   1.000
_cell.angle_alpha   90.00
_cell.angle_beta   90.00
_cell.angle_gamma   90.00
#
_symmetry.space_group_name_H-M   'P 1'
#
loop_
_entity.id
_entity.type
_entity.pdbx_description
1 polymer ?
#
loop_
_entity_poly.entity_id
_entity_poly.type
_entity_poly.pdbx_seq_one_letter_code
_entity_poly.pdbx_strand_id
1 'polypeptide(L)'
;MELSAQEVDRFIENGFVRLDHAFPRELADAGRALLWRDTGCAPDEPATWRQPVVRLGDYTQEPFRLAANTPRLRGAFDQLVGPGRWLPRGSLGTFPIRFPSMDAPGDDGWHVDASFPGDDPSSFFSWRINVSSRGRALLMLFLFSDVGEDDAPTRIRVGSHQDIARILAPEGEEGLSFMELAGKLDASAHRELAFATGEAGTVYLCHPFLVHAAQPHRGTRPRFMAQPPLLPAGPFQIAPQDGKDSPMERAIRLALARTV
;
A
#
# COMPACT_ATOMS: atom_id res chain seq x y z
N MET A 1 2.98 21.03 -0.59
CA MET A 1 3.77 20.94 -1.85
C MET A 1 3.14 19.83 -2.66
N GLU A 2 2.75 20.12 -3.87
CA GLU A 2 2.05 19.21 -4.78
C GLU A 2 3.05 18.26 -5.45
N LEU A 3 2.56 17.13 -5.97
CA LEU A 3 3.35 16.26 -6.85
C LEU A 3 3.70 17.03 -8.13
N SER A 4 4.92 16.88 -8.58
CA SER A 4 5.34 17.35 -9.92
C SER A 4 4.66 16.51 -11.02
N ALA A 5 4.57 17.04 -12.22
CA ALA A 5 4.05 16.29 -13.37
C ALA A 5 4.81 14.96 -13.58
N GLN A 6 6.14 14.97 -13.38
CA GLN A 6 6.96 13.76 -13.47
C GLN A 6 6.63 12.71 -12.41
N GLU A 7 6.28 13.12 -11.18
CA GLU A 7 5.85 12.17 -10.12
C GLU A 7 4.48 11.57 -10.45
N VAL A 8 3.57 12.37 -11.02
CA VAL A 8 2.28 11.86 -11.50
C VAL A 8 2.47 10.88 -12.66
N ASP A 9 3.33 11.19 -13.62
CA ASP A 9 3.64 10.28 -14.74
C ASP A 9 4.28 8.99 -14.23
N ARG A 10 5.21 9.06 -13.27
CA ARG A 10 5.78 7.86 -12.61
C ARG A 10 4.70 7.01 -11.92
N PHE A 11 3.73 7.63 -11.26
CA PHE A 11 2.62 6.88 -10.66
C PHE A 11 1.82 6.12 -11.74
N ILE A 12 1.55 6.77 -12.89
CA ILE A 12 0.82 6.14 -14.00
C ILE A 12 1.63 4.99 -14.64
N GLU A 13 2.94 5.16 -14.78
CA GLU A 13 3.82 4.19 -15.46
C GLU A 13 4.24 3.05 -14.54
N ASN A 14 4.70 3.38 -13.33
CA ASN A 14 5.31 2.45 -12.39
C ASN A 14 4.30 1.89 -11.38
N GLY A 15 3.14 2.54 -11.22
CA GLY A 15 2.10 2.16 -10.26
C GLY A 15 2.34 2.67 -8.85
N PHE A 16 3.35 3.50 -8.61
CA PHE A 16 3.59 4.12 -7.30
C PHE A 16 4.41 5.41 -7.41
N VAL A 17 4.29 6.22 -6.36
CA VAL A 17 5.15 7.38 -6.13
C VAL A 17 5.60 7.38 -4.66
N ARG A 18 6.87 7.73 -4.43
CA ARG A 18 7.46 7.89 -3.11
C ARG A 18 7.41 9.36 -2.71
N LEU A 19 6.95 9.63 -1.52
CA LEU A 19 6.91 10.95 -0.89
C LEU A 19 7.82 10.98 0.34
N ASP A 20 9.01 11.52 0.22
CA ASP A 20 9.86 11.76 1.39
C ASP A 20 9.29 12.89 2.23
N HIS A 21 9.43 12.79 3.56
CA HIS A 21 8.89 13.77 4.51
C HIS A 21 7.39 14.06 4.30
N ALA A 22 6.61 13.00 3.98
CA ALA A 22 5.17 13.12 3.82
C ALA A 22 4.46 13.48 5.13
N PHE A 23 5.05 13.09 6.27
CA PHE A 23 4.66 13.51 7.61
C PHE A 23 5.92 13.71 8.49
N PRO A 24 5.84 14.54 9.55
CA PRO A 24 6.97 14.81 10.44
C PRO A 24 7.52 13.57 11.14
N ARG A 25 8.84 13.47 11.30
CA ARG A 25 9.52 12.39 12.05
C ARG A 25 9.02 12.31 13.50
N GLU A 26 8.70 13.43 14.11
CA GLU A 26 8.18 13.51 15.47
C GLU A 26 6.86 12.74 15.64
N LEU A 27 6.00 12.74 14.61
CA LEU A 27 4.78 11.93 14.60
C LEU A 27 5.11 10.44 14.44
N ALA A 28 6.14 10.09 13.67
CA ALA A 28 6.61 8.72 13.57
C ALA A 28 7.15 8.23 14.92
N ASP A 29 7.95 9.04 15.60
CA ASP A 29 8.54 8.71 16.90
C ASP A 29 7.46 8.54 17.98
N ALA A 30 6.50 9.47 18.04
CA ALA A 30 5.37 9.39 18.96
C ALA A 30 4.48 8.16 18.67
N GLY A 31 4.23 7.86 17.40
CA GLY A 31 3.50 6.66 16.98
C GLY A 31 4.24 5.38 17.34
N ARG A 32 5.56 5.30 17.09
CA ARG A 32 6.37 4.13 17.46
C ARG A 32 6.37 3.87 18.96
N ALA A 33 6.40 4.91 19.80
CA ALA A 33 6.33 4.72 21.25
C ALA A 33 5.03 4.00 21.69
N LEU A 34 3.91 4.29 21.03
CA LEU A 34 2.65 3.60 21.25
C LEU A 34 2.70 2.15 20.74
N LEU A 35 3.21 1.96 19.52
CA LEU A 35 3.31 0.63 18.90
C LEU A 35 4.23 -0.30 19.70
N TRP A 36 5.39 0.18 20.17
CA TRP A 36 6.30 -0.59 20.99
C TRP A 36 5.63 -1.19 22.22
N ARG A 37 4.87 -0.38 22.94
CA ARG A 37 4.12 -0.84 24.12
C ARG A 37 3.19 -2.01 23.79
N ASP A 38 2.55 -1.95 22.62
CA ASP A 38 1.52 -2.92 22.22
C ASP A 38 2.13 -4.17 21.53
N THR A 39 3.41 -4.13 21.13
CA THR A 39 4.13 -5.34 20.65
C THR A 39 4.40 -6.35 21.75
N GLY A 40 4.42 -5.92 23.02
CA GLY A 40 4.87 -6.75 24.16
C GLY A 40 6.38 -7.03 24.15
N CYS A 41 7.16 -6.34 23.31
CA CYS A 41 8.62 -6.45 23.21
C CYS A 41 9.31 -5.22 23.79
N ALA A 42 10.51 -5.38 24.33
CA ALA A 42 11.32 -4.28 24.82
C ALA A 42 12.20 -3.72 23.69
N PRO A 43 12.27 -2.37 23.49
CA PRO A 43 13.05 -1.77 22.40
C PRO A 43 14.54 -2.10 22.43
N ASP A 44 15.13 -2.18 23.63
CA ASP A 44 16.57 -2.36 23.84
C ASP A 44 16.97 -3.79 24.21
N GLU A 45 15.99 -4.74 24.15
CA GLU A 45 16.21 -6.13 24.53
C GLU A 45 15.84 -7.08 23.36
N PRO A 46 16.74 -7.32 22.39
CA PRO A 46 16.48 -8.22 21.24
C PRO A 46 16.02 -9.63 21.62
N ALA A 47 16.38 -10.11 22.82
CA ALA A 47 15.92 -11.40 23.34
C ALA A 47 14.38 -11.48 23.52
N THR A 48 13.69 -10.35 23.55
CA THR A 48 12.23 -10.26 23.61
C THR A 48 11.56 -10.36 22.23
N TRP A 49 12.31 -10.20 21.14
CA TRP A 49 11.82 -10.20 19.75
C TRP A 49 11.68 -11.63 19.22
N ARG A 50 10.73 -12.38 19.77
CA ARG A 50 10.63 -13.83 19.55
C ARG A 50 9.90 -14.21 18.26
N GLN A 51 9.19 -13.28 17.65
CA GLN A 51 8.41 -13.51 16.43
C GLN A 51 8.93 -12.62 15.31
N PRO A 52 9.08 -13.14 14.08
CA PRO A 52 9.52 -12.34 12.94
C PRO A 52 8.53 -11.22 12.60
N VAL A 53 7.24 -11.39 12.94
CA VAL A 53 6.19 -10.41 12.68
C VAL A 53 5.21 -10.35 13.85
N VAL A 54 5.00 -9.14 14.39
CA VAL A 54 3.90 -8.84 15.33
C VAL A 54 2.88 -7.99 14.57
N ARG A 55 1.63 -8.47 14.48
CA ARG A 55 0.56 -7.75 13.78
C ARG A 55 -0.27 -6.95 14.75
N LEU A 56 -0.24 -5.63 14.58
CA LEU A 56 -1.08 -4.69 15.31
C LEU A 56 -2.18 -4.15 14.38
N GLY A 57 -3.31 -3.77 14.96
CA GLY A 57 -4.49 -3.32 14.23
C GLY A 57 -4.44 -1.85 13.83
N ASP A 58 -5.61 -1.21 13.85
CA ASP A 58 -5.80 0.21 13.57
C ASP A 58 -5.60 1.07 14.82
N TYR A 59 -4.94 2.21 14.64
CA TYR A 59 -4.65 3.17 15.70
C TYR A 59 -5.31 4.52 15.38
N THR A 60 -6.10 5.03 16.33
CA THR A 60 -6.85 6.30 16.23
C THR A 60 -6.22 7.43 17.04
N GLN A 61 -5.12 7.19 17.75
CA GLN A 61 -4.43 8.20 18.56
C GLN A 61 -3.89 9.33 17.66
N GLU A 62 -3.69 10.49 18.25
CA GLU A 62 -3.37 11.72 17.55
C GLU A 62 -2.19 11.60 16.57
N PRO A 63 -1.03 11.00 16.92
CA PRO A 63 0.10 10.89 15.99
C PRO A 63 -0.29 10.20 14.67
N PHE A 64 -1.11 9.17 14.72
CA PHE A 64 -1.54 8.42 13.54
C PHE A 64 -2.54 9.20 12.68
N ARG A 65 -3.50 9.88 13.31
CA ARG A 65 -4.47 10.73 12.60
C ARG A 65 -3.78 11.91 11.91
N LEU A 66 -2.83 12.56 12.59
CA LEU A 66 -2.08 13.67 12.02
C LEU A 66 -1.17 13.21 10.88
N ALA A 67 -0.45 12.09 11.05
CA ALA A 67 0.39 11.50 10.01
C ALA A 67 -0.41 11.18 8.74
N ALA A 68 -1.64 10.64 8.89
CA ALA A 68 -2.49 10.23 7.77
C ALA A 68 -3.06 11.39 6.95
N ASN A 69 -3.12 12.61 7.53
CA ASN A 69 -3.88 13.74 6.95
C ASN A 69 -3.05 15.02 6.79
N THR A 70 -1.73 14.90 6.60
CA THR A 70 -0.88 16.08 6.37
C THR A 70 -1.33 16.83 5.11
N PRO A 71 -1.12 18.15 5.01
CA PRO A 71 -1.45 18.91 3.80
C PRO A 71 -0.77 18.35 2.55
N ARG A 72 0.46 17.81 2.70
CA ARG A 72 1.22 17.19 1.61
C ARG A 72 0.54 15.93 1.08
N LEU A 73 0.10 15.03 1.96
CA LEU A 73 -0.62 13.82 1.58
C LEU A 73 -1.98 14.14 0.97
N ARG A 74 -2.74 15.05 1.57
CA ARG A 74 -4.04 15.46 1.03
C ARG A 74 -3.92 16.03 -0.38
N GLY A 75 -2.92 16.91 -0.63
CA GLY A 75 -2.65 17.41 -1.98
C GLY A 75 -2.31 16.30 -2.96
N ALA A 76 -1.49 15.33 -2.56
CA ALA A 76 -1.17 14.17 -3.38
C ALA A 76 -2.39 13.28 -3.67
N PHE A 77 -3.28 13.08 -2.68
CA PHE A 77 -4.53 12.34 -2.88
C PHE A 77 -5.46 13.07 -3.86
N ASP A 78 -5.58 14.40 -3.75
CA ASP A 78 -6.35 15.22 -4.69
C ASP A 78 -5.80 15.11 -6.12
N GLN A 79 -4.48 15.08 -6.28
CA GLN A 79 -3.86 14.94 -7.60
C GLN A 79 -4.00 13.54 -8.18
N LEU A 80 -3.85 12.48 -7.39
CA LEU A 80 -3.85 11.09 -7.89
C LEU A 80 -5.26 10.50 -8.04
N VAL A 81 -6.20 10.89 -7.17
CA VAL A 81 -7.55 10.34 -7.09
C VAL A 81 -8.61 11.32 -7.54
N GLY A 82 -8.37 12.61 -7.31
CA GLY A 82 -9.30 13.71 -7.60
C GLY A 82 -9.84 14.36 -6.32
N PRO A 83 -10.01 15.70 -6.33
CA PRO A 83 -10.56 16.43 -5.19
C PRO A 83 -11.96 15.93 -4.82
N GLY A 84 -12.17 15.67 -3.54
CA GLY A 84 -13.46 15.19 -3.02
C GLY A 84 -13.81 13.73 -3.38
N ARG A 85 -12.89 12.98 -4.03
CA ARG A 85 -13.13 11.60 -4.46
C ARG A 85 -12.53 10.54 -3.52
N TRP A 86 -11.99 10.96 -2.40
CA TRP A 86 -11.41 10.11 -1.35
C TRP A 86 -11.90 10.54 0.04
N LEU A 87 -11.83 9.62 1.00
CA LEU A 87 -12.25 9.84 2.38
C LEU A 87 -11.05 10.06 3.29
N PRO A 88 -11.02 11.13 4.13
CA PRO A 88 -9.99 11.32 5.14
C PRO A 88 -9.92 10.15 6.10
N ARG A 89 -8.70 9.76 6.49
CA ARG A 89 -8.51 8.66 7.41
C ARG A 89 -8.61 9.09 8.87
N GLY A 90 -9.46 8.41 9.63
CA GLY A 90 -9.57 8.57 11.09
C GLY A 90 -8.56 7.73 11.88
N SER A 91 -7.89 6.77 11.22
CA SER A 91 -6.93 5.83 11.81
C SER A 91 -5.84 5.47 10.84
N LEU A 92 -4.74 4.90 11.34
CA LEU A 92 -3.73 4.19 10.56
C LEU A 92 -3.57 2.76 11.07
N GLY A 93 -3.41 1.83 10.16
CA GLY A 93 -3.19 0.38 10.35
C GLY A 93 -3.48 -0.37 9.04
N THR A 94 -3.25 -1.64 8.95
CA THR A 94 -2.59 -2.46 9.98
C THR A 94 -1.10 -2.19 10.05
N PHE A 95 -0.48 -2.57 11.18
CA PHE A 95 0.96 -2.48 11.38
C PHE A 95 1.58 -3.88 11.49
N PRO A 96 2.08 -4.48 10.41
CA PRO A 96 2.94 -5.66 10.48
C PRO A 96 4.35 -5.25 10.90
N ILE A 97 4.57 -5.16 12.22
CA ILE A 97 5.89 -4.83 12.77
C ILE A 97 6.82 -6.01 12.51
N ARG A 98 7.96 -5.77 11.86
CA ARG A 98 8.92 -6.81 11.52
C ARG A 98 10.17 -6.70 12.36
N PHE A 99 10.53 -7.81 12.98
CA PHE A 99 11.71 -7.93 13.81
C PHE A 99 12.82 -8.68 13.06
N PRO A 100 14.11 -8.33 13.31
CA PRO A 100 15.22 -9.17 12.86
C PRO A 100 15.01 -10.61 13.31
N SER A 101 15.03 -11.56 12.36
CA SER A 101 14.78 -12.97 12.67
C SER A 101 15.37 -13.89 11.62
N MET A 102 15.81 -15.07 12.05
CA MET A 102 16.19 -16.17 11.15
C MET A 102 14.97 -16.99 10.70
N ASP A 103 13.84 -16.84 11.40
CA ASP A 103 12.61 -17.55 11.05
C ASP A 103 11.91 -16.88 9.86
N ALA A 104 11.23 -17.70 9.06
CA ALA A 104 10.44 -17.22 7.94
C ALA A 104 9.23 -16.40 8.46
N PRO A 105 8.91 -15.24 7.85
CA PRO A 105 7.78 -14.41 8.28
C PRO A 105 6.41 -15.04 7.98
N GLY A 106 6.33 -15.98 7.03
CA GLY A 106 5.11 -16.70 6.68
C GLY A 106 4.07 -15.89 5.89
N ASP A 107 4.39 -14.65 5.49
CA ASP A 107 3.50 -13.74 4.76
C ASP A 107 4.22 -13.01 3.62
N ASP A 108 5.28 -13.60 3.09
CA ASP A 108 6.17 -13.01 2.07
C ASP A 108 5.80 -13.39 0.63
N GLY A 109 4.62 -13.96 0.44
CA GLY A 109 4.05 -14.26 -0.88
C GLY A 109 3.66 -12.99 -1.65
N TRP A 110 3.84 -13.04 -2.97
CA TRP A 110 3.34 -11.99 -3.87
C TRP A 110 1.82 -11.93 -3.86
N HIS A 111 1.25 -10.73 -3.79
CA HIS A 111 -0.18 -10.51 -3.78
C HIS A 111 -0.58 -9.12 -4.27
N VAL A 112 -1.86 -8.95 -4.50
CA VAL A 112 -2.57 -7.68 -4.62
C VAL A 112 -3.62 -7.67 -3.52
N ASP A 113 -3.75 -6.58 -2.81
CA ASP A 113 -4.73 -6.47 -1.73
C ASP A 113 -6.15 -6.51 -2.28
N ALA A 114 -6.98 -7.39 -1.71
CA ALA A 114 -8.42 -7.36 -1.95
C ALA A 114 -9.05 -6.09 -1.37
N SER A 115 -10.12 -5.61 -1.97
CA SER A 115 -10.67 -4.28 -1.70
C SER A 115 -12.13 -4.24 -1.25
N PHE A 116 -12.91 -5.29 -1.48
CA PHE A 116 -14.30 -5.38 -1.03
C PHE A 116 -14.68 -6.81 -0.64
N PRO A 117 -15.67 -7.00 0.25
CA PRO A 117 -16.10 -8.31 0.69
C PRO A 117 -16.60 -9.19 -0.47
N GLY A 118 -16.23 -10.48 -0.45
CA GLY A 118 -16.82 -11.53 -1.28
C GLY A 118 -17.96 -12.27 -0.55
N ASP A 119 -18.16 -13.53 -0.92
CA ASP A 119 -19.26 -14.37 -0.40
C ASP A 119 -19.16 -14.63 1.10
N ASP A 120 -17.94 -14.71 1.63
CA ASP A 120 -17.68 -14.78 3.08
C ASP A 120 -16.94 -13.51 3.54
N PRO A 121 -17.65 -12.49 4.04
CA PRO A 121 -17.03 -11.25 4.51
C PRO A 121 -16.06 -11.42 5.69
N SER A 122 -16.17 -12.53 6.42
CA SER A 122 -15.31 -12.82 7.57
C SER A 122 -13.94 -13.34 7.17
N SER A 123 -13.80 -13.89 5.94
CA SER A 123 -12.56 -14.42 5.40
C SER A 123 -11.93 -13.45 4.41
N PHE A 124 -10.78 -12.87 4.76
CA PHE A 124 -10.02 -12.02 3.86
C PHE A 124 -9.67 -12.72 2.53
N PHE A 125 -9.46 -14.02 2.54
CA PHE A 125 -9.14 -14.80 1.34
C PHE A 125 -10.27 -14.87 0.31
N SER A 126 -11.51 -14.65 0.75
CA SER A 126 -12.69 -14.54 -0.13
C SER A 126 -12.96 -13.11 -0.60
N TRP A 127 -12.31 -12.11 0.02
CA TRP A 127 -12.44 -10.72 -0.43
C TRP A 127 -11.96 -10.59 -1.87
N ARG A 128 -12.56 -9.65 -2.59
CA ARG A 128 -12.44 -9.52 -4.04
C ARG A 128 -11.82 -8.18 -4.43
N ILE A 129 -11.38 -8.13 -5.65
CA ILE A 129 -10.91 -6.93 -6.34
C ILE A 129 -11.43 -6.97 -7.79
N ASN A 130 -11.87 -5.85 -8.31
CA ASN A 130 -12.35 -5.71 -9.68
C ASN A 130 -11.65 -4.58 -10.44
N VAL A 131 -11.85 -4.50 -11.74
CA VAL A 131 -11.17 -3.53 -12.61
C VAL A 131 -11.51 -2.07 -12.27
N SER A 132 -12.71 -1.81 -11.70
CA SER A 132 -13.11 -0.46 -11.23
C SER A 132 -12.51 -0.10 -9.86
N SER A 133 -11.68 -0.96 -9.27
CA SER A 133 -11.07 -0.77 -7.95
C SER A 133 -12.08 -0.39 -6.86
N ARG A 134 -13.20 -1.10 -6.84
CA ARG A 134 -14.24 -0.89 -5.83
C ARG A 134 -13.64 -0.99 -4.42
N GLY A 135 -13.89 0.01 -3.58
CA GLY A 135 -13.49 0.01 -2.16
C GLY A 135 -12.04 0.43 -1.87
N ARG A 136 -11.19 0.68 -2.89
CA ARG A 136 -9.81 1.13 -2.67
C ARG A 136 -9.36 2.16 -3.71
N ALA A 137 -8.99 3.35 -3.26
CA ALA A 137 -8.44 4.39 -4.13
C ALA A 137 -6.91 4.27 -4.29
N LEU A 138 -6.19 4.00 -3.19
CA LEU A 138 -4.75 3.75 -3.16
C LEU A 138 -4.44 2.66 -2.11
N LEU A 139 -3.35 1.94 -2.31
CA LEU A 139 -2.59 1.27 -1.27
C LEU A 139 -1.53 2.25 -0.77
N MET A 140 -1.35 2.36 0.54
CA MET A 140 -0.36 3.27 1.11
C MET A 140 0.60 2.53 2.04
N LEU A 141 1.90 2.88 1.99
CA LEU A 141 2.90 2.35 2.90
C LEU A 141 3.51 3.53 3.68
N PHE A 142 3.20 3.63 4.97
CA PHE A 142 3.70 4.69 5.85
C PHE A 142 4.87 4.19 6.67
N LEU A 143 6.06 4.73 6.46
CA LEU A 143 7.26 4.34 7.20
C LEU A 143 7.33 5.10 8.54
N PHE A 144 7.12 4.39 9.64
CA PHE A 144 7.24 4.92 11.00
C PHE A 144 8.64 4.68 11.60
N SER A 145 9.50 3.94 10.92
CA SER A 145 10.93 3.81 11.19
C SER A 145 11.72 4.06 9.91
N ASP A 146 13.01 4.29 10.03
CA ASP A 146 13.89 4.20 8.88
C ASP A 146 13.86 2.76 8.36
N VAL A 147 13.88 2.59 7.04
CA VAL A 147 13.81 1.29 6.36
C VAL A 147 14.90 1.25 5.29
N GLY A 148 15.96 0.51 5.54
CA GLY A 148 17.01 0.20 4.58
C GLY A 148 16.71 -1.09 3.80
N GLU A 149 17.66 -1.51 2.98
CA GLU A 149 17.52 -2.70 2.12
C GLU A 149 17.37 -3.99 2.93
N ASP A 150 18.01 -4.08 4.10
CA ASP A 150 17.98 -5.25 4.99
C ASP A 150 16.81 -5.22 5.99
N ASP A 151 16.11 -4.08 6.14
CA ASP A 151 15.06 -3.88 7.13
C ASP A 151 13.68 -4.36 6.63
N ALA A 152 13.65 -5.42 5.83
CA ALA A 152 12.45 -5.99 5.22
C ALA A 152 11.55 -4.97 4.48
N PRO A 153 12.09 -4.10 3.60
CA PRO A 153 11.26 -3.21 2.79
C PRO A 153 10.23 -4.00 1.98
N THR A 154 9.05 -3.45 1.76
CA THR A 154 8.07 -4.08 0.87
C THR A 154 8.66 -4.15 -0.54
N ARG A 155 8.65 -5.36 -1.12
CA ARG A 155 9.04 -5.59 -2.52
C ARG A 155 7.88 -5.21 -3.42
N ILE A 156 8.17 -4.54 -4.52
CA ILE A 156 7.18 -4.03 -5.48
C ILE A 156 7.59 -4.48 -6.88
N ARG A 157 6.67 -5.06 -7.65
CA ARG A 157 6.84 -5.28 -9.09
C ARG A 157 6.46 -4.02 -9.84
N VAL A 158 7.44 -3.28 -10.36
CA VAL A 158 7.26 -1.99 -11.03
C VAL A 158 6.34 -2.13 -12.25
N GLY A 159 5.26 -1.35 -12.31
CA GLY A 159 4.33 -1.36 -13.44
C GLY A 159 3.37 -2.54 -13.48
N SER A 160 3.40 -3.45 -12.49
CA SER A 160 2.54 -4.65 -12.44
C SER A 160 1.04 -4.36 -12.40
N HIS A 161 0.65 -3.18 -11.92
CA HIS A 161 -0.75 -2.75 -11.93
C HIS A 161 -1.38 -2.78 -13.34
N GLN A 162 -0.57 -2.61 -14.39
CA GLN A 162 -1.02 -2.70 -15.78
C GLN A 162 -1.38 -4.15 -16.16
N ASP A 163 -0.60 -5.13 -15.71
CA ASP A 163 -0.88 -6.55 -15.97
C ASP A 163 -2.13 -6.98 -15.21
N ILE A 164 -2.27 -6.55 -13.97
CA ILE A 164 -3.44 -6.83 -13.14
C ILE A 164 -4.71 -6.19 -13.70
N ALA A 165 -4.64 -4.95 -14.21
CA ALA A 165 -5.79 -4.33 -14.87
C ALA A 165 -6.31 -5.20 -16.04
N ARG A 166 -5.41 -5.76 -16.87
CA ARG A 166 -5.78 -6.65 -17.99
C ARG A 166 -6.37 -7.97 -17.51
N ILE A 167 -5.86 -8.53 -16.42
CA ILE A 167 -6.39 -9.75 -15.80
C ILE A 167 -7.80 -9.52 -15.26
N LEU A 168 -8.06 -8.36 -14.66
CA LEU A 168 -9.35 -8.02 -14.04
C LEU A 168 -10.41 -7.58 -15.06
N ALA A 169 -10.02 -7.06 -16.23
CA ALA A 169 -10.95 -6.51 -17.20
C ALA A 169 -12.04 -7.48 -17.65
N PRO A 170 -11.76 -8.76 -17.99
CA PRO A 170 -12.80 -9.72 -18.40
C PRO A 170 -13.70 -10.19 -17.25
N GLU A 171 -13.30 -9.97 -15.99
CA GLU A 171 -14.01 -10.45 -14.81
C GLU A 171 -15.11 -9.48 -14.33
N GLY A 172 -15.27 -8.34 -14.99
CA GLY A 172 -16.35 -7.37 -14.75
C GLY A 172 -16.40 -6.80 -13.34
N GLU A 173 -17.60 -6.48 -12.87
CA GLU A 173 -17.82 -5.88 -11.55
C GLU A 173 -17.66 -6.88 -10.40
N GLU A 174 -17.81 -8.16 -10.66
CA GLU A 174 -17.56 -9.21 -9.67
C GLU A 174 -16.08 -9.34 -9.35
N GLY A 175 -15.21 -9.21 -10.36
CA GLY A 175 -13.76 -9.30 -10.23
C GLY A 175 -13.28 -10.70 -9.80
N LEU A 176 -12.11 -10.77 -9.15
CA LEU A 176 -11.50 -11.98 -8.65
C LEU A 176 -11.36 -11.92 -7.12
N SER A 177 -11.46 -13.06 -6.46
CA SER A 177 -11.07 -13.19 -5.06
C SER A 177 -9.56 -13.05 -4.90
N PHE A 178 -9.10 -12.78 -3.65
CA PHE A 178 -7.69 -12.71 -3.32
C PHE A 178 -6.91 -13.95 -3.81
N MET A 179 -7.46 -15.16 -3.58
CA MET A 179 -6.79 -16.40 -3.95
C MET A 179 -6.80 -16.67 -5.47
N GLU A 180 -7.90 -16.36 -6.16
CA GLU A 180 -7.97 -16.50 -7.63
C GLU A 180 -6.97 -15.58 -8.32
N LEU A 181 -6.84 -14.33 -7.85
CA LEU A 181 -5.88 -13.40 -8.40
C LEU A 181 -4.44 -13.79 -8.05
N ALA A 182 -4.18 -14.28 -6.83
CA ALA A 182 -2.86 -14.76 -6.42
C ALA A 182 -2.32 -15.85 -7.36
N GLY A 183 -3.20 -16.73 -7.86
CA GLY A 183 -2.86 -17.76 -8.85
C GLY A 183 -2.49 -17.24 -10.25
N LYS A 184 -2.71 -15.95 -10.54
CA LYS A 184 -2.47 -15.33 -11.86
C LYS A 184 -1.27 -14.36 -11.88
N LEU A 185 -0.55 -14.17 -10.78
CA LEU A 185 0.48 -13.13 -10.63
C LEU A 185 1.77 -13.40 -11.41
N ASP A 186 1.97 -14.60 -11.93
CA ASP A 186 3.12 -14.94 -12.79
C ASP A 186 3.16 -14.07 -14.06
N ALA A 187 2.02 -13.55 -14.51
CA ALA A 187 1.93 -12.60 -15.61
C ALA A 187 2.81 -11.34 -15.39
N SER A 188 3.08 -10.96 -14.14
CA SER A 188 3.92 -9.83 -13.77
C SER A 188 5.33 -10.21 -13.27
N ALA A 189 5.72 -11.51 -13.36
CA ALA A 189 7.01 -11.99 -12.83
C ALA A 189 8.23 -11.40 -13.55
N HIS A 190 8.05 -10.94 -14.79
CA HIS A 190 9.08 -10.30 -15.61
C HIS A 190 9.41 -8.86 -15.22
N ARG A 191 8.59 -8.24 -14.33
CA ARG A 191 8.73 -6.85 -13.93
C ARG A 191 9.96 -6.64 -13.03
N GLU A 192 10.62 -5.49 -13.19
CA GLU A 192 11.68 -5.05 -12.28
C GLU A 192 11.15 -4.93 -10.84
N LEU A 193 12.07 -5.13 -9.89
CA LEU A 193 11.77 -5.00 -8.48
C LEU A 193 12.20 -3.64 -7.95
N ALA A 194 11.33 -3.00 -7.20
CA ALA A 194 11.65 -1.88 -6.34
C ALA A 194 11.40 -2.26 -4.88
N PHE A 195 12.04 -1.52 -3.98
CA PHE A 195 11.95 -1.74 -2.54
C PHE A 195 11.46 -0.46 -1.86
N ALA A 196 10.46 -0.59 -1.00
CA ALA A 196 9.90 0.54 -0.27
C ALA A 196 10.80 0.94 0.91
N THR A 197 11.95 1.54 0.59
CA THR A 197 12.95 2.06 1.53
C THR A 197 12.73 3.56 1.79
N GLY A 198 13.28 4.08 2.86
CA GLY A 198 13.25 5.52 3.18
C GLY A 198 13.39 5.80 4.67
N GLU A 199 13.46 7.08 5.00
CA GLU A 199 13.44 7.55 6.38
C GLU A 199 12.02 7.52 6.96
N ALA A 200 11.92 7.51 8.29
CA ALA A 200 10.64 7.71 8.97
C ALA A 200 9.97 9.02 8.52
N GLY A 201 8.70 8.96 8.19
CA GLY A 201 7.97 10.05 7.54
C GLY A 201 7.81 9.89 6.03
N THR A 202 8.47 8.91 5.41
CA THR A 202 8.27 8.56 4.00
C THR A 202 6.95 7.80 3.82
N VAL A 203 6.23 8.11 2.74
CA VAL A 203 5.00 7.38 2.34
C VAL A 203 5.10 6.98 0.87
N TYR A 204 4.78 5.74 0.58
CA TYR A 204 4.54 5.27 -0.78
C TYR A 204 3.04 5.31 -1.06
N LEU A 205 2.65 5.99 -2.12
CA LEU A 205 1.29 5.99 -2.66
C LEU A 205 1.27 5.07 -3.87
N CYS A 206 0.57 3.96 -3.73
CA CYS A 206 0.59 2.87 -4.70
C CYS A 206 -0.78 2.71 -5.35
N HIS A 207 -0.79 2.38 -6.63
CA HIS A 207 -2.00 1.96 -7.34
C HIS A 207 -2.58 0.69 -6.68
N PRO A 208 -3.90 0.56 -6.52
CA PRO A 208 -4.53 -0.58 -5.84
C PRO A 208 -4.15 -1.94 -6.41
N PHE A 209 -3.81 -1.99 -7.70
CA PHE A 209 -3.46 -3.23 -8.42
C PHE A 209 -1.97 -3.57 -8.38
N LEU A 210 -1.17 -2.82 -7.64
CA LEU A 210 0.28 -3.04 -7.60
C LEU A 210 0.61 -4.35 -6.90
N VAL A 211 1.30 -5.25 -7.60
CA VAL A 211 1.77 -6.51 -7.03
C VAL A 211 2.93 -6.25 -6.10
N HIS A 212 2.78 -6.67 -4.87
CA HIS A 212 3.78 -6.44 -3.82
C HIS A 212 3.91 -7.65 -2.90
N ALA A 213 4.98 -7.67 -2.12
CA ALA A 213 5.24 -8.73 -1.17
C ALA A 213 6.07 -8.22 0.01
N ALA A 214 5.87 -8.81 1.15
CA ALA A 214 6.79 -8.71 2.26
C ALA A 214 8.07 -9.52 1.97
N GLN A 215 9.04 -9.45 2.90
CA GLN A 215 10.24 -10.27 2.86
C GLN A 215 10.81 -10.47 4.28
N PRO A 216 11.73 -11.44 4.48
CA PRO A 216 12.43 -11.61 5.74
C PRO A 216 13.21 -10.36 6.15
N HIS A 217 13.29 -10.11 7.45
CA HIS A 217 14.06 -9.01 8.02
C HIS A 217 15.49 -9.48 8.32
N ARG A 218 16.47 -8.89 7.64
CA ARG A 218 17.90 -9.24 7.75
C ARG A 218 18.74 -8.16 8.44
N GLY A 219 18.12 -7.00 8.74
CA GLY A 219 18.74 -5.89 9.45
C GLY A 219 18.81 -6.12 10.95
N THR A 220 19.08 -5.05 11.69
CA THR A 220 19.31 -5.10 13.14
C THR A 220 18.28 -4.33 13.96
N ARG A 221 17.41 -3.55 13.32
CA ARG A 221 16.42 -2.71 13.99
C ARG A 221 15.01 -3.03 13.46
N PRO A 222 14.01 -3.19 14.34
CA PRO A 222 12.66 -3.50 13.90
C PRO A 222 12.07 -2.45 12.96
N ARG A 223 11.34 -2.92 11.94
CA ARG A 223 10.63 -2.08 10.98
C ARG A 223 9.20 -1.82 11.44
N PHE A 224 8.85 -0.55 11.57
CA PHE A 224 7.49 -0.08 11.84
C PHE A 224 6.91 0.56 10.58
N MET A 225 5.86 -0.04 10.02
CA MET A 225 5.19 0.44 8.81
C MET A 225 3.70 0.17 8.89
N ALA A 226 2.87 1.17 8.52
CA ALA A 226 1.44 0.98 8.34
C ALA A 226 1.09 0.73 6.86
N GLN A 227 0.05 -0.07 6.61
CA GLN A 227 -0.44 -0.44 5.28
C GLN A 227 -1.94 -0.13 5.12
N PRO A 228 -2.40 1.12 5.32
CA PRO A 228 -3.81 1.45 5.17
C PRO A 228 -4.21 1.57 3.69
N PRO A 229 -5.47 1.26 3.34
CA PRO A 229 -6.06 1.74 2.08
C PRO A 229 -6.42 3.22 2.19
N LEU A 230 -6.31 3.98 1.10
CA LEU A 230 -7.12 5.17 0.92
C LEU A 230 -8.49 4.73 0.38
N LEU A 231 -9.57 5.14 1.02
CA LEU A 231 -10.91 4.75 0.61
C LEU A 231 -11.47 5.76 -0.41
N PRO A 232 -12.13 5.32 -1.49
CA PRO A 232 -12.81 6.21 -2.42
C PRO A 232 -14.11 6.74 -1.80
N ALA A 233 -14.50 7.98 -2.15
CA ALA A 233 -15.79 8.57 -1.78
C ALA A 233 -16.94 8.10 -2.69
N GLY A 234 -16.62 7.42 -3.80
CA GLY A 234 -17.58 6.89 -4.76
C GLY A 234 -16.88 5.99 -5.79
N PRO A 235 -17.61 5.43 -6.77
CA PRO A 235 -17.05 4.55 -7.78
C PRO A 235 -16.11 5.31 -8.74
N PHE A 236 -15.09 4.61 -9.24
CA PHE A 236 -14.23 5.10 -10.29
C PHE A 236 -14.84 4.86 -11.68
N GLN A 237 -14.52 5.77 -12.62
CA GLN A 237 -14.99 5.73 -13.99
C GLN A 237 -13.86 5.25 -14.90
N ILE A 238 -13.94 4.01 -15.39
CA ILE A 238 -12.94 3.43 -16.30
C ILE A 238 -13.16 3.88 -17.74
N ALA A 239 -14.42 4.06 -18.16
CA ALA A 239 -14.75 4.62 -19.46
C ALA A 239 -14.48 6.13 -19.49
N PRO A 240 -13.77 6.66 -20.51
CA PRO A 240 -13.41 8.06 -20.56
C PRO A 240 -14.67 8.94 -20.66
N GLN A 241 -14.76 9.91 -19.75
CA GLN A 241 -15.71 11.01 -19.83
C GLN A 241 -14.94 12.31 -19.89
N ASP A 242 -14.87 12.92 -21.06
CA ASP A 242 -14.44 14.31 -21.30
C ASP A 242 -13.05 14.72 -20.73
N GLY A 243 -12.09 13.80 -20.69
CA GLY A 243 -10.71 14.13 -20.29
C GLY A 243 -10.52 14.44 -18.79
N LYS A 244 -11.47 14.07 -17.94
CA LYS A 244 -11.45 14.33 -16.50
C LYS A 244 -10.98 13.14 -15.64
N ASP A 245 -10.25 12.19 -16.25
CA ASP A 245 -9.77 11.04 -15.49
C ASP A 245 -8.71 11.46 -14.48
N SER A 246 -8.81 10.90 -13.29
CA SER A 246 -7.70 10.94 -12.34
C SER A 246 -6.51 10.11 -12.84
N PRO A 247 -5.27 10.37 -12.41
CA PRO A 247 -4.12 9.53 -12.72
C PRO A 247 -4.33 8.05 -12.41
N MET A 248 -5.07 7.72 -11.34
CA MET A 248 -5.43 6.35 -10.98
C MET A 248 -6.30 5.70 -12.07
N GLU A 249 -7.37 6.35 -12.51
CA GLU A 249 -8.23 5.85 -13.60
C GLU A 249 -7.49 5.81 -14.93
N ARG A 250 -6.68 6.83 -15.22
CA ARG A 250 -5.86 6.91 -16.42
C ARG A 250 -4.87 5.73 -16.51
N ALA A 251 -4.25 5.33 -15.40
CA ALA A 251 -3.35 4.17 -15.36
C ALA A 251 -4.07 2.89 -15.79
N ILE A 252 -5.28 2.64 -15.27
CA ILE A 252 -6.10 1.49 -15.67
C ILE A 252 -6.44 1.57 -17.16
N ARG A 253 -6.96 2.69 -17.62
CA ARG A 253 -7.38 2.88 -19.01
C ARG A 253 -6.24 2.69 -20.01
N LEU A 254 -5.07 3.25 -19.72
CA LEU A 254 -3.88 3.08 -20.57
C LEU A 254 -3.42 1.60 -20.61
N ALA A 255 -3.54 0.89 -19.49
CA ALA A 255 -3.24 -0.54 -19.45
C ALA A 255 -4.18 -1.35 -20.35
N LEU A 256 -5.47 -1.01 -20.37
CA LEU A 256 -6.48 -1.68 -21.19
C LEU A 256 -6.40 -1.30 -22.67
N ALA A 257 -5.95 -0.09 -23.01
CA ALA A 257 -5.78 0.37 -24.38
C ALA A 257 -4.57 -0.23 -25.10
N ARG A 258 -3.56 -0.70 -24.35
CA ARG A 258 -2.38 -1.39 -24.90
C ARG A 258 -2.72 -2.87 -25.13
N THR A 259 -3.38 -3.16 -26.22
CA THR A 259 -3.51 -4.56 -26.69
C THR A 259 -2.11 -5.09 -27.04
N VAL A 260 -1.76 -6.25 -26.52
CA VAL A 260 -0.53 -6.97 -26.85
C VAL A 260 -0.54 -7.43 -28.29
#